data_1e1651a64217b81c7fa1e9170ed8e856
#
_entry.id   1e1651a64217b81c7fa1e9170ed8e856
#
_cell.length_a   1.000
_cell.length_b   1.000
_cell.length_c   1.000
_cell.angle_alpha   90.00
_cell.angle_beta   90.00
_cell.angle_gamma   90.00
#
_symmetry.space_group_name_H-M   'P 1'
#
loop_
_entity.id
_entity.type
_entity.pdbx_description
1 polymer ?
#
loop_
_entity_poly.entity_id
_entity_poly.type
_entity_poly.pdbx_seq_one_letter_code
_entity_poly.pdbx_strand_id
1 'polypeptide(L)'
;MSSRRTSVAPADSPTRRSRPRRSTSAPARPVPPGRPAPAPAEQLDVEIVTFGFKFGLPHKADLVFDVRFLTNPFWVPDLQPLSGLSAPVRRFVLEQPQAERFLDLVVQLLELTVPAYRAAGRQRLTVALGCTGGYHRSIALAEELAGRLGELEGASVSVMHRELRR
;
A
#
# COMPACT_ATOMS: atom_id res chain seq x y z
N MET A 1 68.25 1.15 -40.34
CA MET A 1 68.72 0.18 -39.33
C MET A 1 67.46 -0.27 -38.57
N SER A 2 66.84 -1.30 -39.01
CA SER A 2 66.85 -2.66 -38.45
C SER A 2 66.56 -2.67 -36.97
N SER A 3 65.47 -3.18 -36.46
CA SER A 3 65.04 -4.53 -36.42
C SER A 3 64.06 -4.79 -35.30
N ARG A 4 63.26 -5.72 -35.60
CA ARG A 4 62.73 -6.91 -34.92
C ARG A 4 61.46 -6.77 -34.13
N ARG A 5 60.41 -7.22 -34.79
CA ARG A 5 59.19 -7.73 -34.19
C ARG A 5 59.50 -9.03 -33.40
N THR A 6 59.06 -9.09 -32.20
CA THR A 6 58.87 -10.37 -31.49
C THR A 6 57.41 -10.59 -31.23
N SER A 7 56.87 -11.54 -31.97
CA SER A 7 55.53 -12.09 -31.82
C SER A 7 55.52 -12.98 -30.56
N VAL A 8 54.57 -12.71 -29.64
CA VAL A 8 54.24 -13.65 -28.53
C VAL A 8 52.82 -14.15 -28.77
N ALA A 9 52.69 -15.44 -28.92
CA ALA A 9 51.45 -16.16 -29.10
C ALA A 9 50.56 -16.10 -27.86
N PRO A 10 49.25 -16.11 -27.97
CA PRO A 10 48.36 -16.17 -26.83
C PRO A 10 48.25 -17.60 -26.28
N ALA A 11 48.39 -17.74 -24.97
CA ALA A 11 48.22 -18.97 -24.26
C ALA A 11 46.74 -19.38 -24.22
N ASP A 12 46.49 -20.61 -24.62
CA ASP A 12 45.21 -21.30 -24.64
C ASP A 12 44.78 -21.60 -23.18
N SER A 13 43.67 -20.99 -22.77
CA SER A 13 43.08 -21.29 -21.43
C SER A 13 41.93 -22.29 -21.60
N PRO A 14 41.92 -23.38 -20.87
CA PRO A 14 40.90 -24.40 -20.98
C PRO A 14 39.57 -23.91 -20.40
N THR A 15 38.55 -23.87 -21.25
CA THR A 15 37.13 -23.62 -20.92
C THR A 15 36.65 -24.67 -19.90
N ARG A 16 36.49 -24.21 -18.68
CA ARG A 16 35.88 -24.97 -17.59
C ARG A 16 34.36 -25.10 -17.85
N ARG A 17 33.94 -26.23 -18.43
CA ARG A 17 32.53 -26.58 -18.58
C ARG A 17 31.90 -26.65 -17.20
N SER A 18 31.02 -25.69 -16.89
CA SER A 18 30.15 -25.68 -15.72
C SER A 18 29.08 -26.77 -15.88
N ARG A 19 29.15 -27.80 -15.02
CA ARG A 19 28.07 -28.78 -14.89
C ARG A 19 26.81 -28.11 -14.40
N PRO A 20 25.62 -28.42 -14.98
CA PRO A 20 24.36 -27.93 -14.44
C PRO A 20 24.16 -28.51 -13.04
N ARG A 21 23.97 -27.62 -12.06
CA ARG A 21 23.54 -28.03 -10.70
C ARG A 21 22.13 -28.61 -10.83
N ARG A 22 21.98 -29.89 -10.59
CA ARG A 22 20.67 -30.49 -10.38
C ARG A 22 20.05 -29.84 -9.12
N SER A 23 19.01 -29.07 -9.31
CA SER A 23 18.13 -28.61 -8.25
C SER A 23 17.38 -29.84 -7.72
N THR A 24 17.85 -30.40 -6.63
CA THR A 24 17.05 -31.32 -5.84
C THR A 24 16.11 -30.49 -5.00
N SER A 25 14.89 -30.28 -5.51
CA SER A 25 13.80 -29.76 -4.69
C SER A 25 13.54 -30.77 -3.58
N ALA A 26 13.82 -30.36 -2.34
CA ALA A 26 13.43 -31.14 -1.17
C ALA A 26 11.91 -31.37 -1.22
N PRO A 27 11.42 -32.58 -0.85
CA PRO A 27 9.98 -32.82 -0.79
C PRO A 27 9.35 -31.82 0.18
N ALA A 28 8.27 -31.17 -0.27
CA ALA A 28 7.51 -30.24 0.55
C ALA A 28 7.09 -30.94 1.86
N ARG A 29 7.44 -30.37 3.00
CA ARG A 29 6.97 -30.86 4.29
C ARG A 29 5.44 -30.98 4.25
N PRO A 30 4.84 -32.08 4.72
CA PRO A 30 3.38 -32.19 4.80
C PRO A 30 2.87 -31.03 5.67
N VAL A 31 1.92 -30.28 5.11
CA VAL A 31 1.20 -29.24 5.85
C VAL A 31 0.40 -29.98 6.94
N PRO A 32 0.54 -29.64 8.22
CA PRO A 32 -0.26 -30.28 9.27
C PRO A 32 -1.74 -30.12 8.96
N PRO A 33 -2.60 -31.09 9.31
CA PRO A 33 -4.04 -30.98 9.10
C PRO A 33 -4.52 -29.66 9.71
N GLY A 34 -5.10 -28.81 8.86
CA GLY A 34 -5.43 -27.46 9.19
C GLY A 34 -6.36 -27.36 10.40
N ARG A 35 -6.07 -26.42 11.29
CA ARG A 35 -7.07 -25.91 12.24
C ARG A 35 -8.37 -25.70 11.48
N PRO A 36 -9.55 -26.13 12.00
CA PRO A 36 -10.81 -25.86 11.32
C PRO A 36 -10.90 -24.38 10.97
N ALA A 37 -11.35 -24.09 9.75
CA ALA A 37 -11.53 -22.71 9.31
C ALA A 37 -12.37 -21.96 10.34
N PRO A 38 -12.00 -20.74 10.74
CA PRO A 38 -12.84 -19.95 11.64
C PRO A 38 -14.21 -19.73 11.01
N ALA A 39 -15.24 -19.64 11.85
CA ALA A 39 -16.57 -19.29 11.36
C ALA A 39 -16.52 -17.92 10.65
N PRO A 40 -17.30 -17.73 9.58
CA PRO A 40 -17.40 -16.44 8.91
C PRO A 40 -17.80 -15.35 9.92
N ALA A 41 -17.21 -14.17 9.80
CA ALA A 41 -17.62 -13.00 10.58
C ALA A 41 -18.95 -12.46 10.01
N GLU A 42 -19.87 -12.08 10.88
CA GLU A 42 -21.14 -11.43 10.47
C GLU A 42 -20.85 -10.09 9.79
N GLN A 43 -19.90 -9.32 10.35
CA GLN A 43 -19.50 -8.01 9.86
C GLN A 43 -17.96 -7.85 9.99
N LEU A 44 -17.36 -7.06 9.09
CA LEU A 44 -15.95 -6.68 9.14
C LEU A 44 -15.84 -5.20 9.49
N ASP A 45 -15.14 -4.86 10.57
CA ASP A 45 -14.81 -3.48 10.91
C ASP A 45 -13.68 -2.99 10.00
N VAL A 46 -13.98 -2.08 9.08
CA VAL A 46 -13.00 -1.41 8.21
C VAL A 46 -12.61 -0.08 8.86
N GLU A 47 -11.43 -0.02 9.45
CA GLU A 47 -10.88 1.19 10.06
C GLU A 47 -9.95 1.89 9.08
N ILE A 48 -10.32 3.10 8.63
CA ILE A 48 -9.49 3.94 7.77
C ILE A 48 -8.66 4.87 8.68
N VAL A 49 -7.33 4.72 8.65
CA VAL A 49 -6.41 5.50 9.50
C VAL A 49 -5.60 6.46 8.64
N THR A 50 -5.68 7.76 8.91
CA THR A 50 -4.75 8.71 8.27
C THR A 50 -3.49 8.91 9.08
N PHE A 51 -2.34 9.05 8.38
CA PHE A 51 -1.06 9.26 9.04
C PHE A 51 -0.10 10.13 8.23
N GLY A 52 0.87 10.70 8.94
CA GLY A 52 2.01 11.40 8.33
C GLY A 52 3.25 10.52 8.29
N PHE A 53 3.84 10.31 7.12
CA PHE A 53 5.09 9.53 7.00
C PHE A 53 6.21 10.06 7.89
N LYS A 54 6.26 11.37 8.14
CA LYS A 54 7.24 11.98 9.07
C LYS A 54 7.10 11.52 10.52
N PHE A 55 5.96 10.91 10.88
CA PHE A 55 5.70 10.40 12.22
C PHE A 55 5.67 8.86 12.29
N GLY A 56 6.05 8.20 11.21
CA GLY A 56 6.09 6.74 11.09
C GLY A 56 4.75 6.09 10.73
N LEU A 57 4.84 4.85 10.30
CA LEU A 57 3.71 4.03 9.90
C LEU A 57 2.83 3.63 11.10
N PRO A 58 1.52 3.42 10.92
CA PRO A 58 0.69 2.76 11.91
C PRO A 58 1.14 1.30 12.12
N HIS A 59 1.28 0.87 13.37
CA HIS A 59 1.83 -0.45 13.71
C HIS A 59 0.96 -1.65 13.29
N LYS A 60 -0.33 -1.44 13.03
CA LYS A 60 -1.30 -2.51 12.78
C LYS A 60 -2.07 -2.34 11.47
N ALA A 61 -1.51 -1.62 10.49
CA ALA A 61 -2.16 -1.45 9.20
C ALA A 61 -2.03 -2.74 8.36
N ASP A 62 -3.16 -3.19 7.81
CA ASP A 62 -3.20 -4.31 6.87
C ASP A 62 -2.88 -3.85 5.44
N LEU A 63 -3.41 -2.67 5.07
CA LEU A 63 -3.15 -2.00 3.80
C LEU A 63 -2.58 -0.61 4.07
N VAL A 64 -1.53 -0.23 3.36
CA VAL A 64 -0.90 1.09 3.48
C VAL A 64 -0.77 1.72 2.11
N PHE A 65 -1.38 2.88 1.94
CA PHE A 65 -1.32 3.64 0.70
C PHE A 65 -0.56 4.95 0.89
N ASP A 66 0.41 5.18 0.03
CA ASP A 66 1.11 6.46 -0.05
C ASP A 66 0.38 7.39 -1.03
N VAL A 67 -0.20 8.47 -0.50
CA VAL A 67 -0.94 9.46 -1.31
C VAL A 67 -0.14 10.74 -1.57
N ARG A 68 1.19 10.68 -1.46
CA ARG A 68 2.09 11.81 -1.73
C ARG A 68 2.24 12.14 -3.21
N PHE A 69 1.78 11.26 -4.10
CA PHE A 69 1.73 11.51 -5.55
C PHE A 69 0.77 12.65 -5.93
N LEU A 70 -0.19 13.00 -5.08
CA LEU A 70 -1.09 14.13 -5.29
C LEU A 70 -0.39 15.45 -4.99
N THR A 71 -0.81 16.52 -5.69
CA THR A 71 -0.34 17.88 -5.42
C THR A 71 -0.60 18.26 -3.97
N ASN A 72 0.40 18.89 -3.34
CA ASN A 72 0.35 19.17 -1.91
C ASN A 72 -0.31 20.53 -1.61
N PRO A 73 -1.46 20.58 -0.91
CA PRO A 73 -2.09 21.82 -0.50
C PRO A 73 -1.22 22.73 0.35
N PHE A 74 -0.21 22.17 1.02
CA PHE A 74 0.73 22.93 1.85
C PHE A 74 1.45 24.06 1.09
N TRP A 75 1.62 23.93 -0.22
CA TRP A 75 2.27 24.96 -1.05
C TRP A 75 1.31 26.06 -1.53
N VAL A 76 0.03 25.98 -1.18
CA VAL A 76 -0.97 27.02 -1.43
C VAL A 76 -1.20 27.79 -0.13
N PRO A 77 -0.83 29.08 -0.05
CA PRO A 77 -0.85 29.85 1.21
C PRO A 77 -2.20 29.79 1.94
N ASP A 78 -3.31 29.92 1.21
CA ASP A 78 -4.66 29.91 1.78
C ASP A 78 -5.11 28.50 2.26
N LEU A 79 -4.48 27.43 1.79
CA LEU A 79 -4.82 26.06 2.15
C LEU A 79 -3.89 25.50 3.23
N GLN A 80 -2.69 26.06 3.35
CA GLN A 80 -1.65 25.57 4.25
C GLN A 80 -2.11 25.43 5.71
N PRO A 81 -2.81 26.40 6.32
CA PRO A 81 -3.26 26.31 7.71
C PRO A 81 -4.49 25.42 7.90
N LEU A 82 -5.19 25.08 6.81
CA LEU A 82 -6.44 24.33 6.86
C LEU A 82 -6.19 22.82 6.82
N SER A 83 -6.99 22.05 7.57
CA SER A 83 -6.92 20.58 7.50
C SER A 83 -7.64 20.01 6.28
N GLY A 84 -7.42 18.73 6.02
CA GLY A 84 -8.14 17.96 5.00
C GLY A 84 -9.64 17.82 5.24
N LEU A 85 -10.14 18.20 6.43
CA LEU A 85 -11.58 18.25 6.71
C LEU A 85 -12.24 19.51 6.13
N SER A 86 -11.48 20.57 5.86
CA SER A 86 -12.01 21.81 5.35
C SER A 86 -12.43 21.68 3.87
N ALA A 87 -13.54 22.28 3.50
CA ALA A 87 -14.07 22.23 2.13
C ALA A 87 -13.07 22.70 1.06
N PRO A 88 -12.30 23.81 1.25
CA PRO A 88 -11.31 24.25 0.26
C PRO A 88 -10.21 23.22 0.02
N VAL A 89 -9.67 22.58 1.08
CA VAL A 89 -8.64 21.55 0.95
C VAL A 89 -9.21 20.28 0.33
N ARG A 90 -10.41 19.85 0.73
CA ARG A 90 -11.08 18.69 0.12
C ARG A 90 -11.25 18.90 -1.37
N ARG A 91 -11.78 20.03 -1.79
CA ARG A 91 -11.95 20.36 -3.21
C ARG A 91 -10.62 20.30 -3.95
N PHE A 92 -9.58 20.96 -3.46
CA PHE A 92 -8.26 20.97 -4.08
C PHE A 92 -7.66 19.57 -4.25
N VAL A 93 -7.87 18.68 -3.29
CA VAL A 93 -7.33 17.30 -3.34
C VAL A 93 -8.17 16.42 -4.25
N LEU A 94 -9.49 16.47 -4.12
CA LEU A 94 -10.40 15.54 -4.81
C LEU A 94 -10.63 15.89 -6.28
N GLU A 95 -10.47 17.16 -6.68
CA GLU A 95 -10.56 17.57 -8.09
C GLU A 95 -9.34 17.16 -8.94
N GLN A 96 -8.30 16.59 -8.32
CA GLN A 96 -7.19 16.02 -9.07
C GLN A 96 -7.61 14.68 -9.73
N PRO A 97 -7.45 14.50 -11.05
CA PRO A 97 -7.89 13.26 -11.73
C PRO A 97 -7.29 11.99 -11.13
N GLN A 98 -6.07 12.10 -10.60
CA GLN A 98 -5.41 10.97 -9.95
C GLN A 98 -6.08 10.59 -8.62
N ALA A 99 -6.68 11.54 -7.90
CA ALA A 99 -7.38 11.27 -6.64
C ALA A 99 -8.64 10.44 -6.89
N GLU A 100 -9.45 10.84 -7.87
CA GLU A 100 -10.65 10.11 -8.27
C GLU A 100 -10.31 8.68 -8.70
N ARG A 101 -9.35 8.54 -9.61
CA ARG A 101 -8.93 7.22 -10.10
C ARG A 101 -8.37 6.33 -8.99
N PHE A 102 -7.61 6.91 -8.05
CA PHE A 102 -7.10 6.18 -6.89
C PHE A 102 -8.22 5.67 -6.00
N LEU A 103 -9.20 6.52 -5.68
CA LEU A 103 -10.35 6.15 -4.86
C LEU A 103 -11.15 5.02 -5.50
N ASP A 104 -11.44 5.08 -6.80
CA ASP A 104 -12.13 4.02 -7.53
C ASP A 104 -11.41 2.67 -7.41
N LEU A 105 -10.08 2.67 -7.59
CA LEU A 105 -9.29 1.45 -7.49
C LEU A 105 -9.26 0.88 -6.07
N VAL A 106 -9.20 1.74 -5.05
CA VAL A 106 -9.23 1.29 -3.65
C VAL A 106 -10.61 0.75 -3.27
N VAL A 107 -11.70 1.39 -3.72
CA VAL A 107 -13.06 0.87 -3.53
C VAL A 107 -13.20 -0.51 -4.15
N GLN A 108 -12.82 -0.69 -5.42
CA GLN A 108 -12.86 -1.98 -6.11
C GLN A 108 -12.02 -3.06 -5.39
N LEU A 109 -10.85 -2.68 -4.87
CA LEU A 109 -10.02 -3.59 -4.08
C LEU A 109 -10.73 -4.03 -2.80
N LEU A 110 -11.40 -3.12 -2.10
CA LEU A 110 -12.11 -3.43 -0.87
C LEU A 110 -13.41 -4.21 -1.12
N GLU A 111 -14.14 -3.90 -2.16
CA GLU A 111 -15.29 -4.71 -2.63
C GLU A 111 -14.91 -6.17 -2.89
N LEU A 112 -13.73 -6.39 -3.47
CA LEU A 112 -13.19 -7.73 -3.71
C LEU A 112 -12.74 -8.43 -2.42
N THR A 113 -12.05 -7.70 -1.53
CA THR A 113 -11.31 -8.32 -0.41
C THR A 113 -12.13 -8.42 0.86
N VAL A 114 -13.08 -7.52 1.13
CA VAL A 114 -13.92 -7.53 2.33
C VAL A 114 -14.73 -8.84 2.47
N PRO A 115 -15.44 -9.31 1.44
CA PRO A 115 -16.16 -10.59 1.52
C PRO A 115 -15.22 -11.76 1.82
N ALA A 116 -14.03 -11.78 1.22
CA ALA A 116 -13.05 -12.85 1.42
C ALA A 116 -12.49 -12.84 2.86
N TYR A 117 -12.21 -11.66 3.42
CA TYR A 117 -11.78 -11.53 4.81
C TYR A 117 -12.86 -11.96 5.81
N ARG A 118 -14.12 -11.61 5.55
CA ARG A 118 -15.26 -12.06 6.36
C ARG A 118 -15.39 -13.59 6.33
N ALA A 119 -15.34 -14.18 5.14
CA ALA A 119 -15.39 -15.64 4.97
C ALA A 119 -14.23 -16.34 5.70
N ALA A 120 -13.06 -15.69 5.81
CA ALA A 120 -11.92 -16.16 6.57
C ALA A 120 -12.04 -15.88 8.10
N GLY A 121 -13.18 -15.39 8.58
CA GLY A 121 -13.40 -15.10 10.01
C GLY A 121 -12.67 -13.87 10.55
N ARG A 122 -12.16 -12.98 9.69
CA ARG A 122 -11.58 -11.70 10.15
C ARG A 122 -12.68 -10.77 10.63
N GLN A 123 -12.40 -10.09 11.73
CA GLN A 123 -13.33 -9.12 12.34
C GLN A 123 -12.90 -7.67 12.07
N ARG A 124 -11.65 -7.43 11.69
CA ARG A 124 -11.12 -6.08 11.44
C ARG A 124 -10.16 -6.04 10.26
N LEU A 125 -10.23 -4.94 9.51
CA LEU A 125 -9.31 -4.57 8.44
C LEU A 125 -8.90 -3.11 8.64
N THR A 126 -7.60 -2.84 8.77
CA THR A 126 -7.08 -1.47 8.93
C THR A 126 -6.44 -1.00 7.64
N VAL A 127 -7.00 0.05 7.04
CA VAL A 127 -6.55 0.70 5.81
C VAL A 127 -5.91 2.03 6.16
N ALA A 128 -4.60 2.17 5.94
CA ALA A 128 -3.85 3.37 6.27
C ALA A 128 -3.57 4.23 5.03
N LEU A 129 -3.95 5.50 5.08
CA LEU A 129 -3.63 6.50 4.04
C LEU A 129 -2.59 7.48 4.57
N GLY A 130 -1.42 7.56 3.91
CA GLY A 130 -0.30 8.38 4.35
C GLY A 130 0.04 9.52 3.40
N CYS A 131 0.12 10.75 3.93
CA CYS A 131 0.79 11.85 3.25
C CYS A 131 1.99 12.35 4.06
N THR A 132 2.69 13.42 3.67
CA THR A 132 3.90 13.87 4.37
C THR A 132 3.64 14.15 5.84
N GLY A 133 2.63 14.96 6.14
CA GLY A 133 2.29 15.40 7.50
C GLY A 133 1.02 14.77 8.08
N GLY A 134 0.27 13.98 7.32
CA GLY A 134 -0.98 13.39 7.80
C GLY A 134 -2.13 14.38 8.00
N TYR A 135 -2.03 15.59 7.44
CA TYR A 135 -2.93 16.71 7.78
C TYR A 135 -3.86 17.16 6.64
N HIS A 136 -3.45 16.98 5.37
CA HIS A 136 -4.21 17.45 4.21
C HIS A 136 -4.72 16.29 3.34
N ARG A 137 -3.89 15.77 2.42
CA ARG A 137 -4.26 14.80 1.38
C ARG A 137 -4.83 13.51 1.93
N SER A 138 -4.18 12.93 2.93
CA SER A 138 -4.64 11.68 3.56
C SER A 138 -5.99 11.82 4.22
N ILE A 139 -6.28 12.96 4.87
CA ILE A 139 -7.55 13.22 5.52
C ILE A 139 -8.65 13.38 4.46
N ALA A 140 -8.43 14.23 3.45
CA ALA A 140 -9.42 14.47 2.40
C ALA A 140 -9.82 13.17 1.67
N LEU A 141 -8.82 12.33 1.35
CA LEU A 141 -9.09 11.02 0.72
C LEU A 141 -9.74 10.01 1.65
N ALA A 142 -9.39 10.00 2.94
CA ALA A 142 -9.98 9.06 3.89
C ALA A 142 -11.46 9.32 4.12
N GLU A 143 -11.86 10.59 4.24
CA GLU A 143 -13.26 10.99 4.37
C GLU A 143 -14.08 10.63 3.12
N GLU A 144 -13.52 10.87 1.94
CA GLU A 144 -14.17 10.52 0.68
C GLU A 144 -14.29 8.99 0.52
N LEU A 145 -13.22 8.26 0.82
CA LEU A 145 -13.22 6.80 0.78
C LEU A 145 -14.26 6.21 1.75
N ALA A 146 -14.35 6.73 2.97
CA ALA A 146 -15.34 6.29 3.94
C ALA A 146 -16.77 6.52 3.44
N GLY A 147 -17.03 7.67 2.81
CA GLY A 147 -18.33 7.95 2.19
C GLY A 147 -18.70 6.95 1.11
N ARG A 148 -17.75 6.60 0.23
CA ARG A 148 -17.95 5.62 -0.86
C ARG A 148 -18.14 4.20 -0.35
N LEU A 149 -17.51 3.84 0.77
CA LEU A 149 -17.61 2.52 1.38
C LEU A 149 -18.79 2.37 2.35
N GLY A 150 -19.50 3.45 2.66
CA GLY A 150 -20.58 3.45 3.66
C GLY A 150 -21.74 2.50 3.34
N GLU A 151 -21.90 2.10 2.08
CA GLU A 151 -22.90 1.14 1.61
C GLU A 151 -22.31 -0.27 1.35
N LEU A 152 -21.04 -0.51 1.68
CA LEU A 152 -20.41 -1.80 1.42
C LEU A 152 -21.01 -2.88 2.32
N GLU A 153 -21.69 -3.84 1.71
CA GLU A 153 -22.40 -4.89 2.42
C GLU A 153 -21.47 -5.72 3.32
N GLY A 154 -21.86 -5.85 4.58
CA GLY A 154 -21.12 -6.61 5.57
C GLY A 154 -19.86 -5.93 6.09
N ALA A 155 -19.69 -4.63 5.85
CA ALA A 155 -18.66 -3.81 6.45
C ALA A 155 -19.23 -2.73 7.36
N SER A 156 -18.52 -2.42 8.44
CA SER A 156 -18.71 -1.22 9.25
C SER A 156 -17.50 -0.33 9.04
N VAL A 157 -17.70 0.90 8.54
CA VAL A 157 -16.59 1.80 8.18
C VAL A 157 -16.42 2.87 9.23
N SER A 158 -15.19 3.08 9.68
CA SER A 158 -14.83 4.16 10.60
C SER A 158 -13.55 4.86 10.13
N VAL A 159 -13.39 6.14 10.52
CA VAL A 159 -12.21 6.93 10.19
C VAL A 159 -11.52 7.44 11.44
N MET A 160 -10.19 7.32 11.48
CA MET A 160 -9.35 7.86 12.54
C MET A 160 -8.23 8.71 11.95
N HIS A 161 -8.19 9.99 12.34
CA HIS A 161 -7.13 10.91 11.95
C HIS A 161 -6.09 11.00 13.06
N ARG A 162 -4.97 10.30 12.87
CA ARG A 162 -3.91 10.21 13.89
C ARG A 162 -3.29 11.57 14.23
N GLU A 163 -3.13 12.44 13.24
CA GLU A 163 -2.41 13.72 13.41
C GLU A 163 -3.33 14.89 13.78
N LEU A 164 -4.65 14.77 13.70
CA LEU A 164 -5.57 15.81 14.20
C LEU A 164 -5.69 15.80 15.74
N ARG A 165 -5.27 14.72 16.39
CA ARG A 165 -5.32 14.58 17.85
C ARG A 165 -4.03 15.01 18.54
N ARG A 166 -3.06 15.51 17.77
CA ARG A 166 -1.79 16.06 18.27
C ARG A 166 -1.86 17.58 18.24
#